data_f22915e2ec168284db6aa1e6c41f7e48
#
_entry.id   f22915e2ec168284db6aa1e6c41f7e48
#
_cell.length_a   1.000
_cell.length_b   1.000
_cell.length_c   1.000
_cell.angle_alpha   90.00
_cell.angle_beta   90.00
_cell.angle_gamma   90.00
#
_symmetry.space_group_name_H-M   'P 1'
#
loop_
_entity.id
_entity.type
_entity.pdbx_description
1 polymer ?
#
loop_
_entity_poly.entity_id
_entity_poly.type
_entity_poly.pdbx_seq_one_letter_code
_entity_poly.pdbx_strand_id
1 'polypeptide(L)'
;GKQGLTFDDVLLIPAESDVTPNMIDLKTTLAGNVKLNTPIMTAAMDTVTEAEMAIAIAREGGIGIIHKNMSIEQQADEVDKVKRSENGVIVNPFSLTEDHLVADADKLMGKYKISGVPIVDRTGKLVGIITNRDMRFLTDYSAPISDVMTKENLITAPVGTSMEKAQEILRQHKIEKLPLIDENGYLKGLITIKDIEKAVQFPNSARDEKGRLLCGAAIGITANVLERAHALVDAQVDVLVLDSAHGHSKNIMECLKKVKAAFPNTPVIAGNIATAEAAEALIQAGADAVKVGIGPGSICTTRIVAGIGVPQVTAVYDVACVAKKYGIPVIADGGIKYSGDIVKALAAGANVVMLGSLLAGCEEAPGETEIYQGRSFKVYRGMG
;
A
#
# COMPACT_ATOMS: atom_id res chain seq x y z
N GLY A 1 0.57 10.37 40.56
CA GLY A 1 0.73 10.00 39.17
C GLY A 1 0.10 11.04 38.23
N LYS A 2 0.52 11.03 36.97
CA LYS A 2 -0.04 11.91 35.94
C LYS A 2 -1.40 11.36 35.49
N GLN A 3 -2.39 12.22 35.31
CA GLN A 3 -3.69 11.83 34.76
C GLN A 3 -3.56 11.50 33.27
N GLY A 4 -4.11 10.35 32.85
CA GLY A 4 -4.16 9.94 31.47
C GLY A 4 -5.59 9.99 30.91
N LEU A 5 -5.73 10.30 29.62
CA LEU A 5 -7.02 10.43 28.92
C LEU A 5 -7.13 9.42 27.78
N THR A 6 -8.29 8.75 27.69
CA THR A 6 -8.69 7.92 26.55
C THR A 6 -9.62 8.71 25.62
N PHE A 7 -10.00 8.12 24.49
CA PHE A 7 -10.95 8.76 23.57
C PHE A 7 -12.32 9.02 24.20
N ASP A 8 -12.77 8.13 25.10
CA ASP A 8 -14.07 8.29 25.76
C ASP A 8 -14.09 9.42 26.78
N ASP A 9 -12.93 9.86 27.25
CA ASP A 9 -12.79 10.92 28.27
C ASP A 9 -12.91 12.33 27.69
N VAL A 10 -12.83 12.50 26.39
CA VAL A 10 -12.71 13.81 25.76
C VAL A 10 -13.68 14.00 24.60
N LEU A 11 -14.03 15.25 24.36
CA LEU A 11 -14.77 15.68 23.18
C LEU A 11 -14.09 16.96 22.63
N LEU A 12 -14.15 17.12 21.32
CA LEU A 12 -13.70 18.37 20.70
C LEU A 12 -14.75 19.45 20.88
N ILE A 13 -14.30 20.63 21.27
CA ILE A 13 -15.18 21.78 21.46
C ILE A 13 -15.47 22.40 20.08
N PRO A 14 -16.75 22.61 19.71
CA PRO A 14 -17.09 23.28 18.46
C PRO A 14 -16.49 24.69 18.41
N ALA A 15 -15.90 25.04 17.29
CA ALA A 15 -15.34 26.35 17.06
C ALA A 15 -15.91 26.97 15.80
N GLU A 16 -15.78 28.30 15.65
CA GLU A 16 -16.13 28.99 14.43
C GLU A 16 -15.35 28.41 13.25
N SER A 17 -16.04 28.16 12.15
CA SER A 17 -15.44 27.57 10.94
C SER A 17 -15.95 28.27 9.69
N ASP A 18 -15.03 28.53 8.77
CA ASP A 18 -15.30 28.97 7.40
C ASP A 18 -15.12 27.84 6.38
N VAL A 19 -14.93 26.60 6.86
CA VAL A 19 -14.68 25.40 6.03
C VAL A 19 -15.93 24.53 5.97
N THR A 20 -16.39 24.23 4.76
CA THR A 20 -17.47 23.26 4.52
C THR A 20 -16.90 21.86 4.27
N PRO A 21 -17.68 20.77 4.43
CA PRO A 21 -17.17 19.42 4.25
C PRO A 21 -16.46 19.14 2.92
N ASN A 22 -16.90 19.76 1.84
CA ASN A 22 -16.28 19.62 0.52
C ASN A 22 -14.95 20.38 0.35
N MET A 23 -14.59 21.22 1.30
CA MET A 23 -13.33 21.97 1.31
C MET A 23 -12.25 21.30 2.16
N ILE A 24 -12.57 20.18 2.83
CA ILE A 24 -11.64 19.48 3.72
C ILE A 24 -10.56 18.80 2.89
N ASP A 25 -9.31 19.00 3.32
CA ASP A 25 -8.14 18.29 2.80
C ASP A 25 -7.67 17.27 3.83
N LEU A 26 -7.72 15.99 3.47
CA LEU A 26 -7.33 14.88 4.32
C LEU A 26 -5.90 14.40 4.06
N LYS A 27 -5.17 15.04 3.16
CA LYS A 27 -3.81 14.64 2.80
C LYS A 27 -2.87 14.74 4.00
N THR A 28 -1.99 13.75 4.10
CA THR A 28 -1.02 13.67 5.19
C THR A 28 0.25 12.97 4.75
N THR A 29 1.32 13.14 5.49
CA THR A 29 2.55 12.37 5.30
C THR A 29 2.55 11.17 6.25
N LEU A 30 2.81 9.99 5.70
CA LEU A 30 2.90 8.75 6.46
C LEU A 30 4.30 8.52 7.04
N ALA A 31 5.30 8.52 6.17
CA ALA A 31 6.69 8.29 6.53
C ALA A 31 7.58 8.68 5.34
N GLY A 32 8.68 9.38 5.59
CA GLY A 32 9.58 9.82 4.52
C GLY A 32 8.83 10.63 3.46
N ASN A 33 8.91 10.19 2.21
CA ASN A 33 8.23 10.80 1.07
C ASN A 33 6.86 10.16 0.74
N VAL A 34 6.42 9.19 1.54
CA VAL A 34 5.14 8.50 1.32
C VAL A 34 4.00 9.34 1.89
N LYS A 35 3.07 9.72 1.02
CA LYS A 35 1.91 10.55 1.36
C LYS A 35 0.61 9.81 1.12
N LEU A 36 -0.36 10.04 2.00
CA LEU A 36 -1.71 9.50 1.88
C LEU A 36 -2.69 10.62 1.56
N ASN A 37 -3.77 10.27 0.88
CA ASN A 37 -4.90 11.18 0.61
C ASN A 37 -5.98 11.08 1.68
N THR A 38 -5.96 10.00 2.46
CA THR A 38 -6.83 9.75 3.62
C THR A 38 -5.94 9.23 4.76
N PRO A 39 -6.05 9.76 5.98
CA PRO A 39 -5.11 9.44 7.06
C PRO A 39 -5.42 8.11 7.76
N ILE A 40 -5.58 7.03 6.99
CA ILE A 40 -5.98 5.71 7.48
C ILE A 40 -5.03 4.64 6.97
N MET A 41 -4.56 3.81 7.91
CA MET A 41 -3.83 2.57 7.65
C MET A 41 -4.67 1.38 8.11
N THR A 42 -4.56 0.25 7.41
CA THR A 42 -5.14 -1.00 7.89
C THR A 42 -4.09 -1.84 8.61
N ALA A 43 -4.49 -2.44 9.73
CA ALA A 43 -3.58 -3.13 10.64
C ALA A 43 -2.91 -4.35 10.01
N ALA A 44 -1.65 -4.58 10.38
CA ALA A 44 -0.86 -5.73 9.95
C ALA A 44 -1.25 -7.00 10.72
N MET A 45 -2.50 -7.39 10.63
CA MET A 45 -3.09 -8.55 11.30
C MET A 45 -3.62 -9.53 10.26
N ASP A 46 -3.49 -10.83 10.54
CA ASP A 46 -3.93 -11.89 9.63
C ASP A 46 -5.46 -11.99 9.47
N THR A 47 -6.20 -11.21 10.26
CA THR A 47 -7.66 -11.04 10.17
C THR A 47 -8.07 -9.71 9.53
N VAL A 48 -7.15 -8.87 9.10
CA VAL A 48 -7.43 -7.53 8.57
C VAL A 48 -6.82 -7.31 7.18
N THR A 49 -5.52 -7.48 7.00
CA THR A 49 -4.84 -7.01 5.79
C THR A 49 -4.03 -8.08 5.07
N GLU A 50 -4.53 -8.48 3.93
CA GLU A 50 -3.80 -9.09 2.83
C GLU A 50 -4.00 -8.24 1.57
N ALA A 51 -3.66 -8.74 0.38
CA ALA A 51 -3.69 -7.94 -0.84
C ALA A 51 -5.05 -7.29 -1.12
N GLU A 52 -6.15 -8.00 -0.90
CA GLU A 52 -7.49 -7.49 -1.20
C GLU A 52 -7.84 -6.26 -0.36
N MET A 53 -7.61 -6.31 0.94
CA MET A 53 -7.80 -5.15 1.83
C MET A 53 -6.84 -4.02 1.48
N ALA A 54 -5.57 -4.33 1.21
CA ALA A 54 -4.57 -3.32 0.87
C ALA A 54 -4.94 -2.57 -0.42
N ILE A 55 -5.46 -3.28 -1.42
CA ILE A 55 -5.97 -2.67 -2.66
C ILE A 55 -7.17 -1.76 -2.35
N ALA A 56 -8.15 -2.26 -1.59
CA ALA A 56 -9.36 -1.52 -1.27
C ALA A 56 -9.07 -0.22 -0.52
N ILE A 57 -8.22 -0.27 0.50
CA ILE A 57 -7.90 0.94 1.29
C ILE A 57 -7.04 1.93 0.50
N ALA A 58 -6.14 1.46 -0.35
CA ALA A 58 -5.35 2.34 -1.21
C ALA A 58 -6.23 3.09 -2.22
N ARG A 59 -7.25 2.44 -2.77
CA ARG A 59 -8.25 3.08 -3.65
C ARG A 59 -9.00 4.22 -2.95
N GLU A 60 -9.19 4.11 -1.65
CA GLU A 60 -9.84 5.14 -0.82
C GLU A 60 -8.86 6.19 -0.27
N GLY A 61 -7.59 6.11 -0.63
CA GLY A 61 -6.57 7.09 -0.27
C GLY A 61 -5.70 6.73 0.92
N GLY A 62 -5.91 5.59 1.54
CA GLY A 62 -5.12 5.08 2.66
C GLY A 62 -4.04 4.08 2.22
N ILE A 63 -3.57 3.28 3.15
CA ILE A 63 -2.57 2.24 2.89
C ILE A 63 -2.83 1.00 3.74
N GLY A 64 -2.67 -0.18 3.15
CA GLY A 64 -2.71 -1.45 3.86
C GLY A 64 -1.31 -1.94 4.20
N ILE A 65 -1.17 -2.52 5.38
CA ILE A 65 0.08 -3.13 5.83
C ILE A 65 -0.10 -4.65 5.84
N ILE A 66 0.55 -5.32 4.90
CA ILE A 66 0.48 -6.79 4.78
C ILE A 66 1.11 -7.42 6.02
N HIS A 67 0.36 -8.30 6.68
CA HIS A 67 0.84 -8.98 7.88
C HIS A 67 1.98 -9.96 7.58
N LYS A 68 2.74 -10.30 8.60
CA LYS A 68 3.92 -11.18 8.50
C LYS A 68 3.68 -12.64 8.89
N ASN A 69 2.43 -13.03 9.18
CA ASN A 69 2.08 -14.40 9.58
C ASN A 69 1.96 -15.31 8.34
N MET A 70 3.02 -15.34 7.56
CA MET A 70 3.15 -16.12 6.33
C MET A 70 4.63 -16.21 5.96
N SER A 71 4.96 -17.04 4.97
CA SER A 71 6.34 -17.13 4.49
C SER A 71 6.79 -15.80 3.84
N ILE A 72 8.10 -15.64 3.74
CA ILE A 72 8.70 -14.47 3.07
C ILE A 72 8.17 -14.36 1.64
N GLU A 73 8.13 -15.47 0.91
CA GLU A 73 7.66 -15.52 -0.48
C GLU A 73 6.17 -15.16 -0.60
N GLN A 74 5.34 -15.66 0.33
CA GLN A 74 3.91 -15.35 0.34
C GLN A 74 3.66 -13.88 0.64
N GLN A 75 4.37 -13.30 1.60
CA GLN A 75 4.22 -11.88 1.94
C GLN A 75 4.68 -10.98 0.79
N ALA A 76 5.81 -11.29 0.16
CA ALA A 76 6.29 -10.58 -1.02
C ALA A 76 5.31 -10.68 -2.19
N ASP A 77 4.69 -11.85 -2.39
CA ASP A 77 3.66 -12.05 -3.42
C ASP A 77 2.41 -11.19 -3.15
N GLU A 78 1.98 -11.09 -1.89
CA GLU A 78 0.86 -10.22 -1.53
C GLU A 78 1.16 -8.74 -1.83
N VAL A 79 2.36 -8.27 -1.53
CA VAL A 79 2.81 -6.91 -1.89
C VAL A 79 2.80 -6.74 -3.41
N ASP A 80 3.36 -7.69 -4.14
CA ASP A 80 3.41 -7.67 -5.59
C ASP A 80 2.01 -7.62 -6.22
N LYS A 81 1.03 -8.36 -5.68
CA LYS A 81 -0.38 -8.29 -6.13
C LYS A 81 -0.94 -6.87 -6.03
N VAL A 82 -0.66 -6.17 -4.94
CA VAL A 82 -1.11 -4.78 -4.76
C VAL A 82 -0.42 -3.86 -5.76
N LYS A 83 0.89 -3.97 -5.89
CA LYS A 83 1.68 -3.11 -6.78
C LYS A 83 1.37 -3.32 -8.26
N ARG A 84 0.93 -4.50 -8.65
CA ARG A 84 0.54 -4.83 -10.03
C ARG A 84 -0.95 -4.62 -10.33
N SER A 85 -1.78 -4.44 -9.32
CA SER A 85 -3.25 -4.41 -9.51
C SER A 85 -3.72 -3.26 -10.37
N GLU A 86 -3.11 -2.10 -10.25
CA GLU A 86 -3.46 -0.89 -10.99
C GLU A 86 -2.21 -0.06 -11.24
N ASN A 87 -2.10 0.45 -12.46
CA ASN A 87 -0.99 1.30 -12.84
C ASN A 87 -1.54 2.53 -13.57
N GLY A 88 -0.94 3.68 -13.33
CA GLY A 88 -1.18 4.85 -14.17
C GLY A 88 -0.48 4.65 -15.50
N VAL A 89 0.85 4.63 -15.48
CA VAL A 89 1.69 4.26 -16.61
C VAL A 89 2.57 3.11 -16.19
N ILE A 90 2.51 2.00 -16.92
CA ILE A 90 3.41 0.88 -16.71
C ILE A 90 4.76 1.26 -17.30
N VAL A 91 5.76 1.46 -16.45
CA VAL A 91 7.13 1.79 -16.89
C VAL A 91 7.88 0.49 -17.17
N ASN A 92 8.61 0.42 -18.27
CA ASN A 92 9.28 -0.78 -18.75
C ASN A 92 8.34 -1.98 -18.78
N PRO A 93 7.26 -1.93 -19.58
CA PRO A 93 6.29 -3.02 -19.65
C PRO A 93 6.94 -4.30 -20.16
N PHE A 94 6.33 -5.44 -19.82
CA PHE A 94 6.73 -6.70 -20.43
C PHE A 94 6.67 -6.58 -21.96
N SER A 95 7.65 -7.12 -22.64
CA SER A 95 7.72 -7.16 -24.09
C SER A 95 8.32 -8.48 -24.55
N LEU A 96 7.98 -8.85 -25.77
CA LEU A 96 8.59 -9.98 -26.47
C LEU A 96 9.09 -9.51 -27.83
N THR A 97 9.92 -10.31 -28.47
CA THR A 97 10.37 -10.06 -29.83
C THR A 97 9.53 -10.83 -30.83
N GLU A 98 9.53 -10.41 -32.08
CA GLU A 98 8.67 -11.00 -33.12
C GLU A 98 9.04 -12.43 -33.50
N ASP A 99 10.24 -12.88 -33.16
CA ASP A 99 10.70 -14.28 -33.35
C ASP A 99 10.30 -15.22 -32.20
N HIS A 100 9.76 -14.70 -31.10
CA HIS A 100 9.10 -15.53 -30.09
C HIS A 100 7.84 -16.17 -30.68
N LEU A 101 7.40 -17.27 -30.04
CA LEU A 101 6.20 -17.98 -30.46
C LEU A 101 4.95 -17.42 -29.76
N VAL A 102 3.79 -17.60 -30.37
CA VAL A 102 2.50 -17.25 -29.77
C VAL A 102 2.35 -17.93 -28.41
N ALA A 103 2.84 -19.16 -28.24
CA ALA A 103 2.87 -19.87 -26.97
C ALA A 103 3.60 -19.10 -25.88
N ASP A 104 4.69 -18.40 -26.21
CA ASP A 104 5.43 -17.58 -25.26
C ASP A 104 4.60 -16.39 -24.78
N ALA A 105 3.87 -15.75 -25.68
CA ALA A 105 2.96 -14.65 -25.33
C ALA A 105 1.80 -15.15 -24.46
N ASP A 106 1.20 -16.29 -24.79
CA ASP A 106 0.13 -16.91 -24.01
C ASP A 106 0.57 -17.24 -22.60
N LYS A 107 1.75 -17.82 -22.44
CA LYS A 107 2.35 -18.14 -21.15
C LYS A 107 2.60 -16.88 -20.32
N LEU A 108 3.15 -15.83 -20.92
CA LEU A 108 3.42 -14.56 -20.27
C LEU A 108 2.12 -13.88 -19.80
N MET A 109 1.10 -13.84 -20.67
CA MET A 109 -0.20 -13.29 -20.35
C MET A 109 -0.89 -14.04 -19.22
N GLY A 110 -0.83 -15.37 -19.22
CA GLY A 110 -1.40 -16.21 -18.17
C GLY A 110 -0.69 -16.03 -16.83
N LYS A 111 0.64 -15.98 -16.84
CA LYS A 111 1.45 -15.81 -15.62
C LYS A 111 1.19 -14.48 -14.93
N TYR A 112 1.12 -13.40 -15.68
CA TYR A 112 0.99 -12.04 -15.15
C TYR A 112 -0.42 -11.46 -15.23
N LYS A 113 -1.40 -12.27 -15.71
CA LYS A 113 -2.81 -11.88 -15.86
C LYS A 113 -2.97 -10.58 -16.66
N ILE A 114 -2.25 -10.49 -17.75
CA ILE A 114 -2.32 -9.40 -18.71
C ILE A 114 -2.97 -9.87 -20.01
N SER A 115 -3.60 -8.96 -20.74
CA SER A 115 -4.37 -9.28 -21.94
C SER A 115 -3.67 -8.90 -23.25
N GLY A 116 -2.44 -8.42 -23.17
CA GLY A 116 -1.64 -8.07 -24.33
C GLY A 116 -0.20 -7.75 -23.98
N VAL A 117 0.67 -7.90 -24.95
CA VAL A 117 2.12 -7.69 -24.80
C VAL A 117 2.64 -6.88 -25.99
N PRO A 118 3.32 -5.74 -25.74
CA PRO A 118 4.05 -5.03 -26.79
C PRO A 118 5.17 -5.90 -27.36
N ILE A 119 5.40 -5.80 -28.67
CA ILE A 119 6.43 -6.52 -29.37
C ILE A 119 7.49 -5.54 -29.83
N VAL A 120 8.75 -5.85 -29.54
CA VAL A 120 9.89 -5.01 -29.87
C VAL A 120 10.87 -5.77 -30.75
N ASP A 121 11.71 -5.03 -31.48
CA ASP A 121 12.86 -5.62 -32.15
C ASP A 121 14.02 -5.86 -31.16
N ARG A 122 15.14 -6.37 -31.65
CA ARG A 122 16.30 -6.69 -30.80
C ARG A 122 16.91 -5.46 -30.12
N THR A 123 16.65 -4.26 -30.63
CA THR A 123 17.16 -3.02 -30.06
C THR A 123 16.21 -2.42 -29.01
N GLY A 124 14.97 -2.91 -28.92
CA GLY A 124 13.95 -2.41 -28.02
C GLY A 124 12.96 -1.45 -28.67
N LYS A 125 13.02 -1.24 -29.98
CA LYS A 125 12.04 -0.43 -30.71
C LYS A 125 10.73 -1.18 -30.87
N LEU A 126 9.63 -0.48 -30.66
CA LEU A 126 8.29 -1.05 -30.81
C LEU A 126 8.02 -1.39 -32.29
N VAL A 127 7.60 -2.64 -32.55
CA VAL A 127 7.25 -3.12 -33.89
C VAL A 127 5.82 -3.66 -33.99
N GLY A 128 5.17 -3.93 -32.86
CA GLY A 128 3.81 -4.44 -32.86
C GLY A 128 3.25 -4.63 -31.47
N ILE A 129 2.07 -5.21 -31.41
CA ILE A 129 1.41 -5.64 -30.17
C ILE A 129 0.63 -6.93 -30.45
N ILE A 130 0.67 -7.85 -29.49
CA ILE A 130 -0.17 -9.05 -29.52
C ILE A 130 -1.12 -9.02 -28.33
N THR A 131 -2.41 -9.25 -28.61
CA THR A 131 -3.47 -9.20 -27.60
C THR A 131 -4.29 -10.49 -27.61
N ASN A 132 -5.11 -10.71 -26.61
CA ASN A 132 -6.07 -11.81 -26.59
C ASN A 132 -6.99 -11.80 -27.82
N ARG A 133 -7.30 -10.62 -28.35
CA ARG A 133 -8.10 -10.50 -29.58
C ARG A 133 -7.38 -11.11 -30.78
N ASP A 134 -6.07 -10.88 -30.92
CA ASP A 134 -5.26 -11.44 -31.99
C ASP A 134 -5.19 -12.97 -31.90
N MET A 135 -5.27 -13.51 -30.70
CA MET A 135 -5.12 -14.95 -30.41
C MET A 135 -6.45 -15.72 -30.35
N ARG A 136 -7.58 -15.02 -30.37
CA ARG A 136 -8.90 -15.58 -30.02
C ARG A 136 -9.28 -16.86 -30.79
N PHE A 137 -8.96 -16.91 -32.08
CA PHE A 137 -9.36 -18.03 -32.95
C PHE A 137 -8.18 -18.89 -33.36
N LEU A 138 -7.01 -18.71 -32.75
CA LEU A 138 -5.85 -19.54 -33.08
C LEU A 138 -5.98 -20.92 -32.46
N THR A 139 -5.60 -21.92 -33.25
CA THR A 139 -5.49 -23.30 -32.78
C THR A 139 -4.05 -23.77 -32.67
N ASP A 140 -3.12 -23.11 -33.38
CA ASP A 140 -1.70 -23.44 -33.40
C ASP A 140 -0.89 -22.30 -32.76
N TYR A 141 -0.40 -22.53 -31.55
CA TYR A 141 0.41 -21.59 -30.80
C TYR A 141 1.92 -21.74 -31.07
N SER A 142 2.31 -22.61 -31.98
CA SER A 142 3.68 -22.75 -32.43
C SER A 142 4.09 -21.71 -33.51
N ALA A 143 3.13 -20.92 -33.98
CA ALA A 143 3.37 -19.87 -34.94
C ALA A 143 4.25 -18.76 -34.33
N PRO A 144 5.12 -18.11 -35.12
CA PRO A 144 5.84 -16.91 -34.68
C PRO A 144 4.86 -15.78 -34.37
N ILE A 145 5.20 -14.95 -33.38
CA ILE A 145 4.38 -13.78 -33.02
C ILE A 145 4.20 -12.84 -34.22
N SER A 146 5.23 -12.71 -35.06
CA SER A 146 5.19 -11.88 -36.27
C SER A 146 4.04 -12.19 -37.23
N ASP A 147 3.57 -13.43 -37.23
CA ASP A 147 2.46 -13.84 -38.10
C ASP A 147 1.08 -13.44 -37.57
N VAL A 148 0.98 -13.10 -36.29
CA VAL A 148 -0.29 -12.92 -35.58
C VAL A 148 -0.43 -11.50 -35.01
N MET A 149 0.66 -10.86 -34.62
CA MET A 149 0.63 -9.54 -33.98
C MET A 149 0.02 -8.45 -34.88
N THR A 150 -0.55 -7.43 -34.24
CA THR A 150 -0.94 -6.19 -34.91
C THR A 150 0.31 -5.35 -35.12
N LYS A 151 0.64 -5.01 -36.35
CA LYS A 151 1.83 -4.21 -36.72
C LYS A 151 1.53 -3.05 -37.64
N GLU A 152 0.43 -3.10 -38.36
CA GLU A 152 0.01 -2.02 -39.25
C GLU A 152 -0.93 -1.07 -38.51
N ASN A 153 -0.80 0.24 -38.78
CA ASN A 153 -1.59 1.28 -38.13
C ASN A 153 -1.49 1.21 -36.60
N LEU A 154 -0.30 0.88 -36.10
CA LEU A 154 -0.05 0.78 -34.67
C LEU A 154 -0.20 2.15 -34.00
N ILE A 155 -1.10 2.25 -33.03
CA ILE A 155 -1.37 3.49 -32.30
C ILE A 155 -0.42 3.58 -31.11
N THR A 156 0.32 4.67 -31.04
CA THR A 156 1.28 4.96 -29.98
C THR A 156 1.12 6.40 -29.50
N ALA A 157 1.74 6.73 -28.38
CA ALA A 157 1.82 8.10 -27.88
C ALA A 157 3.23 8.37 -27.31
N PRO A 158 3.63 9.63 -27.19
CA PRO A 158 4.92 9.98 -26.60
C PRO A 158 4.95 9.69 -25.09
N VAL A 159 6.16 9.47 -24.55
CA VAL A 159 6.40 9.48 -23.11
C VAL A 159 5.90 10.81 -22.52
N GLY A 160 5.24 10.75 -21.37
CA GLY A 160 4.67 11.94 -20.73
C GLY A 160 3.24 12.27 -21.14
N THR A 161 2.62 11.46 -22.00
CA THR A 161 1.19 11.60 -22.33
C THR A 161 0.33 11.54 -21.07
N SER A 162 -0.55 12.53 -20.89
CA SER A 162 -1.47 12.56 -19.74
C SER A 162 -2.51 11.44 -19.81
N MET A 163 -3.09 11.09 -18.66
CA MET A 163 -4.16 10.07 -18.63
C MET A 163 -5.39 10.52 -19.41
N GLU A 164 -5.74 11.80 -19.38
CA GLU A 164 -6.85 12.37 -20.14
C GLU A 164 -6.61 12.23 -21.65
N LYS A 165 -5.40 12.56 -22.11
CA LYS A 165 -5.03 12.42 -23.54
C LYS A 165 -5.00 10.96 -23.95
N ALA A 166 -4.47 10.07 -23.11
CA ALA A 166 -4.45 8.63 -23.35
C ALA A 166 -5.87 8.07 -23.47
N GLN A 167 -6.78 8.47 -22.60
CA GLN A 167 -8.19 8.07 -22.67
C GLN A 167 -8.84 8.47 -23.98
N GLU A 168 -8.59 9.70 -24.44
CA GLU A 168 -9.10 10.21 -25.72
C GLU A 168 -8.60 9.36 -26.90
N ILE A 169 -7.30 9.04 -26.93
CA ILE A 169 -6.68 8.22 -27.98
C ILE A 169 -7.25 6.80 -27.99
N LEU A 170 -7.34 6.16 -26.82
CA LEU A 170 -7.89 4.81 -26.70
C LEU A 170 -9.35 4.74 -27.17
N ARG A 171 -10.16 5.73 -26.81
CA ARG A 171 -11.56 5.81 -27.20
C ARG A 171 -11.70 6.07 -28.71
N GLN A 172 -10.93 7.03 -29.25
CA GLN A 172 -10.99 7.41 -30.67
C GLN A 172 -10.63 6.22 -31.58
N HIS A 173 -9.61 5.46 -31.19
CA HIS A 173 -9.12 4.32 -32.00
C HIS A 173 -9.73 2.97 -31.59
N LYS A 174 -10.60 2.95 -30.57
CA LYS A 174 -11.27 1.73 -30.06
C LYS A 174 -10.27 0.64 -29.68
N ILE A 175 -9.18 1.04 -29.03
CA ILE A 175 -8.13 0.13 -28.54
C ILE A 175 -8.10 0.15 -27.01
N GLU A 176 -7.55 -0.90 -26.41
CA GLU A 176 -7.51 -1.07 -24.96
C GLU A 176 -6.12 -0.79 -24.35
N LYS A 177 -5.09 -0.72 -25.22
CA LYS A 177 -3.70 -0.54 -24.80
C LYS A 177 -3.01 0.48 -25.66
N LEU A 178 -2.27 1.38 -25.02
CA LEU A 178 -1.53 2.45 -25.67
C LEU A 178 -0.05 2.37 -25.30
N PRO A 179 0.80 1.84 -26.19
CA PRO A 179 2.25 1.89 -25.97
C PRO A 179 2.77 3.31 -26.01
N LEU A 180 3.66 3.64 -25.07
CA LEU A 180 4.38 4.91 -25.04
C LEU A 180 5.80 4.71 -25.54
N ILE A 181 6.21 5.53 -26.50
CA ILE A 181 7.52 5.46 -27.12
C ILE A 181 8.26 6.78 -26.96
N ASP A 182 9.59 6.72 -27.00
CA ASP A 182 10.43 7.91 -27.06
C ASP A 182 10.58 8.41 -28.49
N GLU A 183 11.37 9.45 -28.69
CA GLU A 183 11.62 10.09 -29.98
C GLU A 183 12.22 9.14 -31.04
N ASN A 184 12.91 8.11 -30.58
CA ASN A 184 13.57 7.11 -31.41
C ASN A 184 12.75 5.84 -31.63
N GLY A 185 11.52 5.79 -31.07
CA GLY A 185 10.62 4.65 -31.21
C GLY A 185 10.83 3.52 -30.19
N TYR A 186 11.68 3.73 -29.19
CA TYR A 186 11.89 2.75 -28.12
C TYR A 186 10.69 2.70 -27.17
N LEU A 187 10.27 1.48 -26.84
CA LEU A 187 9.18 1.26 -25.91
C LEU A 187 9.60 1.69 -24.49
N LYS A 188 8.86 2.63 -23.90
CA LYS A 188 9.14 3.18 -22.57
C LYS A 188 7.99 2.99 -21.58
N GLY A 189 6.79 2.77 -22.05
CA GLY A 189 5.65 2.62 -21.17
C GLY A 189 4.44 2.00 -21.86
N LEU A 190 3.41 1.73 -21.08
CA LEU A 190 2.13 1.21 -21.55
C LEU A 190 1.02 1.76 -20.68
N ILE A 191 -0.05 2.26 -21.30
CA ILE A 191 -1.28 2.66 -20.61
C ILE A 191 -2.40 1.75 -21.09
N THR A 192 -3.21 1.22 -20.14
CA THR A 192 -4.35 0.39 -20.48
C THR A 192 -5.67 1.07 -20.11
N ILE A 193 -6.75 0.70 -20.80
CA ILE A 193 -8.08 1.23 -20.51
C ILE A 193 -8.53 0.90 -19.09
N LYS A 194 -8.15 -0.28 -18.58
CA LYS A 194 -8.49 -0.70 -17.21
C LYS A 194 -7.87 0.23 -16.17
N ASP A 195 -6.63 0.65 -16.37
CA ASP A 195 -5.94 1.56 -15.46
C ASP A 195 -6.61 2.94 -15.44
N ILE A 196 -7.04 3.42 -16.62
CA ILE A 196 -7.77 4.69 -16.74
C ILE A 196 -9.13 4.61 -16.05
N GLU A 197 -9.89 3.53 -16.29
CA GLU A 197 -11.20 3.31 -15.65
C GLU A 197 -11.08 3.30 -14.13
N LYS A 198 -10.06 2.65 -13.58
CA LYS A 198 -9.80 2.63 -12.13
C LYS A 198 -9.39 4.00 -11.61
N ALA A 199 -8.59 4.75 -12.33
CA ALA A 199 -8.21 6.11 -11.95
C ALA A 199 -9.43 7.06 -11.91
N VAL A 200 -10.38 6.90 -12.82
CA VAL A 200 -11.64 7.66 -12.85
C VAL A 200 -12.57 7.22 -11.72
N GLN A 201 -12.69 5.91 -11.48
CA GLN A 201 -13.54 5.36 -10.43
C GLN A 201 -13.04 5.72 -9.02
N PHE A 202 -11.73 5.75 -8.81
CA PHE A 202 -11.08 6.00 -7.52
C PHE A 202 -10.11 7.19 -7.60
N PRO A 203 -10.63 8.42 -7.76
CA PRO A 203 -9.77 9.59 -7.96
C PRO A 203 -8.93 9.95 -6.74
N ASN A 204 -9.33 9.50 -5.55
CA ASN A 204 -8.61 9.76 -4.30
C ASN A 204 -7.58 8.69 -3.94
N SER A 205 -7.36 7.70 -4.80
CA SER A 205 -6.46 6.58 -4.51
C SER A 205 -5.03 7.05 -4.20
N ALA A 206 -4.42 6.38 -3.21
CA ALA A 206 -3.05 6.64 -2.81
C ALA A 206 -2.09 5.90 -3.75
N ARG A 207 -1.27 6.63 -4.46
CA ARG A 207 -0.39 6.09 -5.49
C ARG A 207 1.04 6.56 -5.32
N ASP A 208 1.98 5.73 -5.78
CA ASP A 208 3.39 6.09 -5.87
C ASP A 208 3.65 6.97 -7.10
N GLU A 209 4.91 7.37 -7.29
CA GLU A 209 5.32 8.21 -8.42
C GLU A 209 5.07 7.58 -9.79
N LYS A 210 4.97 6.24 -9.85
CA LYS A 210 4.69 5.49 -11.09
C LYS A 210 3.19 5.21 -11.27
N GLY A 211 2.33 5.76 -10.43
CA GLY A 211 0.88 5.58 -10.50
C GLY A 211 0.35 4.27 -9.95
N ARG A 212 1.18 3.49 -9.24
CA ARG A 212 0.78 2.23 -8.62
C ARG A 212 0.23 2.47 -7.22
N LEU A 213 -0.72 1.64 -6.79
CA LEU A 213 -1.27 1.73 -5.44
C LEU A 213 -0.18 1.55 -4.38
N LEU A 214 -0.27 2.31 -3.29
CA LEU A 214 0.65 2.20 -2.17
C LEU A 214 0.40 0.91 -1.38
N CYS A 215 1.46 0.28 -0.91
CA CYS A 215 1.42 -0.90 -0.07
C CYS A 215 2.54 -0.90 0.95
N GLY A 216 2.23 -1.22 2.19
CA GLY A 216 3.21 -1.46 3.23
C GLY A 216 3.25 -2.93 3.64
N ALA A 217 4.26 -3.31 4.39
CA ALA A 217 4.39 -4.67 4.92
C ALA A 217 5.08 -4.66 6.28
N ALA A 218 4.65 -5.56 7.15
CA ALA A 218 5.20 -5.72 8.49
C ALA A 218 6.43 -6.62 8.49
N ILE A 219 7.41 -6.26 9.30
CA ILE A 219 8.59 -7.07 9.64
C ILE A 219 8.71 -7.15 11.15
N GLY A 220 9.44 -8.14 11.64
CA GLY A 220 9.63 -8.34 13.07
C GLY A 220 11.09 -8.59 13.42
N ILE A 221 11.37 -8.67 14.72
CA ILE A 221 12.71 -9.00 15.22
C ILE A 221 12.92 -10.51 15.08
N THR A 222 13.51 -10.92 13.97
CA THR A 222 13.85 -12.31 13.70
C THR A 222 15.26 -12.37 13.13
N ALA A 223 15.88 -13.56 13.18
CA ALA A 223 17.21 -13.75 12.60
C ALA A 223 17.25 -13.46 11.09
N ASN A 224 16.13 -13.65 10.40
CA ASN A 224 15.97 -13.46 8.96
C ASN A 224 15.29 -12.15 8.55
N VAL A 225 15.28 -11.14 9.43
CA VAL A 225 14.60 -9.86 9.15
C VAL A 225 15.12 -9.19 7.87
N LEU A 226 16.41 -9.22 7.61
CA LEU A 226 16.98 -8.61 6.40
C LEU A 226 16.57 -9.38 5.14
N GLU A 227 16.49 -10.70 5.21
CA GLU A 227 15.99 -11.52 4.09
C GLU A 227 14.54 -11.18 3.76
N ARG A 228 13.69 -11.08 4.78
CA ARG A 228 12.29 -10.67 4.59
C ARG A 228 12.18 -9.26 4.03
N ALA A 229 12.89 -8.30 4.61
CA ALA A 229 12.90 -6.92 4.14
C ALA A 229 13.39 -6.83 2.69
N HIS A 230 14.43 -7.58 2.33
CA HIS A 230 14.94 -7.62 0.96
C HIS A 230 13.88 -8.09 -0.04
N ALA A 231 13.17 -9.18 0.27
CA ALA A 231 12.11 -9.70 -0.58
C ALA A 231 10.96 -8.69 -0.76
N LEU A 232 10.61 -7.98 0.32
CA LEU A 232 9.55 -6.95 0.28
C LEU A 232 9.98 -5.72 -0.54
N VAL A 233 11.23 -5.30 -0.41
CA VAL A 233 11.78 -4.19 -1.20
C VAL A 233 11.86 -4.57 -2.68
N ASP A 234 12.25 -5.81 -3.00
CA ASP A 234 12.23 -6.31 -4.38
C ASP A 234 10.82 -6.35 -4.97
N ALA A 235 9.80 -6.60 -4.15
CA ALA A 235 8.40 -6.53 -4.54
C ALA A 235 7.87 -5.09 -4.64
N GLN A 236 8.73 -4.07 -4.41
CA GLN A 236 8.41 -2.65 -4.52
C GLN A 236 7.52 -2.12 -3.39
N VAL A 237 7.65 -2.66 -2.19
CA VAL A 237 6.95 -2.15 -1.01
C VAL A 237 7.28 -0.66 -0.79
N ASP A 238 6.28 0.12 -0.40
CA ASP A 238 6.45 1.56 -0.21
C ASP A 238 6.95 1.91 1.19
N VAL A 239 6.57 1.12 2.18
CA VAL A 239 6.95 1.34 3.58
C VAL A 239 7.05 -0.01 4.31
N LEU A 240 8.04 -0.12 5.20
CA LEU A 240 8.17 -1.24 6.12
C LEU A 240 7.69 -0.81 7.51
N VAL A 241 6.99 -1.70 8.20
CA VAL A 241 6.54 -1.48 9.58
C VAL A 241 7.24 -2.48 10.47
N LEU A 242 8.18 -2.00 11.27
CA LEU A 242 8.84 -2.80 12.31
C LEU A 242 7.96 -2.75 13.55
N ASP A 243 7.21 -3.81 13.75
CA ASP A 243 6.15 -3.89 14.74
C ASP A 243 6.54 -4.75 15.93
N SER A 244 6.25 -4.27 17.12
CA SER A 244 6.53 -4.95 18.39
C SER A 244 5.56 -4.50 19.46
N ALA A 245 5.28 -5.40 20.40
CA ALA A 245 4.49 -5.08 21.59
C ALA A 245 5.19 -4.04 22.49
N HIS A 246 6.51 -3.92 22.40
CA HIS A 246 7.32 -2.95 23.14
C HIS A 246 8.45 -2.40 22.26
N GLY A 247 8.16 -1.26 21.59
CA GLY A 247 9.10 -0.63 20.67
C GLY A 247 10.29 0.06 21.34
N HIS A 248 10.14 0.46 22.59
CA HIS A 248 11.23 1.09 23.35
C HIS A 248 12.13 0.03 23.98
N SER A 249 12.72 -0.80 23.14
CA SER A 249 13.65 -1.86 23.56
C SER A 249 14.93 -1.80 22.74
N LYS A 250 16.02 -2.26 23.35
CA LYS A 250 17.32 -2.33 22.69
C LYS A 250 17.28 -3.14 21.40
N ASN A 251 16.57 -4.25 21.41
CA ASN A 251 16.48 -5.15 20.24
C ASN A 251 15.75 -4.48 19.06
N ILE A 252 14.68 -3.74 19.32
CA ILE A 252 13.98 -2.97 18.28
C ILE A 252 14.87 -1.88 17.71
N MET A 253 15.54 -1.13 18.56
CA MET A 253 16.44 -0.04 18.10
C MET A 253 17.61 -0.57 17.27
N GLU A 254 18.21 -1.68 17.66
CA GLU A 254 19.27 -2.33 16.89
C GLU A 254 18.75 -2.87 15.56
N CYS A 255 17.59 -3.50 15.55
CA CYS A 255 16.95 -4.00 14.33
C CYS A 255 16.60 -2.85 13.38
N LEU A 256 16.05 -1.76 13.90
CA LEU A 256 15.73 -0.57 13.13
C LEU A 256 16.96 0.01 12.44
N LYS A 257 18.05 0.18 13.17
CA LYS A 257 19.33 0.66 12.62
C LYS A 257 19.82 -0.24 11.50
N LYS A 258 19.74 -1.55 11.69
CA LYS A 258 20.18 -2.58 10.74
C LYS A 258 19.35 -2.54 9.44
N VAL A 259 18.02 -2.43 9.56
CA VAL A 259 17.11 -2.34 8.41
C VAL A 259 17.34 -1.02 7.66
N LYS A 260 17.46 0.10 8.36
CA LYS A 260 17.71 1.41 7.74
C LYS A 260 19.08 1.46 7.04
N ALA A 261 20.10 0.83 7.60
CA ALA A 261 21.41 0.76 6.97
C ALA A 261 21.37 -0.07 5.67
N ALA A 262 20.62 -1.17 5.66
CA ALA A 262 20.47 -2.04 4.49
C ALA A 262 19.58 -1.44 3.41
N PHE A 263 18.54 -0.69 3.80
CA PHE A 263 17.53 -0.13 2.89
C PHE A 263 17.29 1.36 3.19
N PRO A 264 18.28 2.23 2.95
CA PRO A 264 18.20 3.64 3.34
C PRO A 264 17.12 4.43 2.60
N ASN A 265 16.67 3.95 1.44
CA ASN A 265 15.65 4.61 0.63
C ASN A 265 14.22 4.13 0.92
N THR A 266 14.05 3.12 1.77
CA THR A 266 12.74 2.60 2.14
C THR A 266 12.36 3.14 3.51
N PRO A 267 11.26 3.93 3.64
CA PRO A 267 10.81 4.40 4.93
C PRO A 267 10.46 3.25 5.88
N VAL A 268 10.80 3.39 7.16
CA VAL A 268 10.49 2.41 8.20
C VAL A 268 9.70 3.09 9.32
N ILE A 269 8.53 2.55 9.60
CA ILE A 269 7.69 2.91 10.74
C ILE A 269 8.06 1.97 11.87
N ALA A 270 8.32 2.49 13.06
CA ALA A 270 8.68 1.67 14.22
C ALA A 270 7.69 1.88 15.37
N GLY A 271 7.40 0.85 16.10
CA GLY A 271 6.53 0.88 17.28
C GLY A 271 6.40 -0.53 17.92
N ASN A 272 5.52 -0.72 18.91
CA ASN A 272 4.65 0.33 19.44
C ASN A 272 5.26 0.98 20.67
N ILE A 273 4.94 2.24 20.85
CA ILE A 273 5.43 3.06 21.95
C ILE A 273 4.27 3.85 22.59
N ALA A 274 4.50 4.43 23.74
CA ALA A 274 3.49 5.24 24.43
C ALA A 274 4.06 6.46 25.16
N THR A 275 5.37 6.72 25.06
CA THR A 275 6.03 7.78 25.81
C THR A 275 6.88 8.68 24.92
N ALA A 276 7.11 9.91 25.40
CA ALA A 276 7.98 10.87 24.73
C ALA A 276 9.43 10.35 24.63
N GLU A 277 9.92 9.70 25.66
CA GLU A 277 11.27 9.13 25.72
C GLU A 277 11.47 8.03 24.67
N ALA A 278 10.45 7.18 24.49
CA ALA A 278 10.47 6.13 23.49
C ALA A 278 10.46 6.72 22.07
N ALA A 279 9.69 7.77 21.84
CA ALA A 279 9.67 8.47 20.55
C ALA A 279 11.05 9.03 20.21
N GLU A 280 11.69 9.72 21.14
CA GLU A 280 13.04 10.25 20.97
C GLU A 280 14.02 9.13 20.60
N ALA A 281 13.99 8.01 21.32
CA ALA A 281 14.89 6.89 21.10
C ALA A 281 14.72 6.27 19.70
N LEU A 282 13.47 6.06 19.25
CA LEU A 282 13.20 5.47 17.93
C LEU A 282 13.59 6.45 16.80
N ILE A 283 13.34 7.74 16.97
CA ILE A 283 13.71 8.76 15.98
C ILE A 283 15.23 8.80 15.83
N GLN A 284 15.97 8.79 16.93
CA GLN A 284 17.42 8.78 16.91
C GLN A 284 17.98 7.49 16.29
N ALA A 285 17.24 6.38 16.40
CA ALA A 285 17.61 5.11 15.76
C ALA A 285 17.27 5.05 14.26
N GLY A 286 16.60 6.07 13.71
CA GLY A 286 16.33 6.18 12.27
C GLY A 286 14.89 5.94 11.85
N ALA A 287 13.92 5.90 12.76
CA ALA A 287 12.52 5.74 12.39
C ALA A 287 12.04 6.92 11.53
N ASP A 288 11.35 6.62 10.45
CA ASP A 288 10.74 7.62 9.56
C ASP A 288 9.33 8.01 10.01
N ALA A 289 8.73 7.21 10.86
CA ALA A 289 7.49 7.48 11.59
C ALA A 289 7.44 6.60 12.83
N VAL A 290 6.67 7.00 13.83
CA VAL A 290 6.49 6.24 15.07
C VAL A 290 5.04 5.86 15.27
N LYS A 291 4.81 4.63 15.70
CA LYS A 291 3.47 4.08 15.92
C LYS A 291 3.18 3.95 17.42
N VAL A 292 2.08 4.54 17.85
CA VAL A 292 1.71 4.73 19.26
C VAL A 292 0.53 3.84 19.63
N GLY A 293 0.68 3.07 20.68
CA GLY A 293 -0.39 2.26 21.24
C GLY A 293 0.14 1.11 22.04
N ILE A 294 0.04 1.21 23.36
CA ILE A 294 0.36 0.14 24.30
C ILE A 294 -0.92 -0.14 25.11
N GLY A 295 -1.60 -1.22 24.75
CA GLY A 295 -2.79 -1.71 25.44
C GLY A 295 -4.15 -1.11 25.02
N PRO A 296 -4.29 -0.19 24.03
CA PRO A 296 -5.60 0.38 23.70
C PRO A 296 -6.47 -0.50 22.80
N GLY A 297 -5.89 -1.52 22.14
CA GLY A 297 -6.62 -2.38 21.20
C GLY A 297 -7.77 -3.14 21.84
N SER A 298 -8.86 -3.38 21.09
CA SER A 298 -10.07 -4.05 21.57
C SER A 298 -9.83 -5.50 22.02
N ILE A 299 -8.85 -6.18 21.42
CA ILE A 299 -8.46 -7.55 21.75
C ILE A 299 -7.13 -7.63 22.50
N CYS A 300 -6.51 -6.49 22.82
CA CYS A 300 -5.26 -6.46 23.55
C CYS A 300 -5.50 -6.76 25.04
N THR A 301 -4.79 -7.75 25.57
CA THR A 301 -4.87 -8.15 26.98
C THR A 301 -3.74 -7.59 27.84
N THR A 302 -2.84 -6.80 27.28
CA THR A 302 -1.66 -6.27 27.95
C THR A 302 -2.01 -5.52 29.25
N ARG A 303 -3.06 -4.69 29.25
CA ARG A 303 -3.52 -3.94 30.42
C ARG A 303 -4.00 -4.85 31.54
N ILE A 304 -4.72 -5.91 31.18
CA ILE A 304 -5.35 -6.83 32.12
C ILE A 304 -4.34 -7.83 32.66
N VAL A 305 -3.53 -8.41 31.78
CA VAL A 305 -2.59 -9.49 32.12
C VAL A 305 -1.29 -8.93 32.70
N ALA A 306 -0.71 -7.90 32.08
CA ALA A 306 0.58 -7.35 32.48
C ALA A 306 0.48 -6.06 33.30
N GLY A 307 -0.69 -5.43 33.35
CA GLY A 307 -0.89 -4.17 34.05
C GLY A 307 -0.17 -2.99 33.37
N ILE A 308 0.15 -3.11 32.09
CA ILE A 308 0.92 -2.12 31.33
C ILE A 308 0.04 -1.48 30.28
N GLY A 309 0.16 -0.18 30.12
CA GLY A 309 -0.52 0.59 29.10
C GLY A 309 -0.53 2.07 29.42
N VAL A 310 -0.81 2.87 28.41
CA VAL A 310 -1.00 4.31 28.56
C VAL A 310 -2.32 4.67 27.86
N PRO A 311 -3.16 5.51 28.48
CA PRO A 311 -4.36 6.02 27.85
C PRO A 311 -4.02 6.71 26.51
N GLN A 312 -4.77 6.37 25.44
CA GLN A 312 -4.31 6.61 24.07
C GLN A 312 -4.20 8.10 23.69
N VAL A 313 -5.12 8.96 24.15
CA VAL A 313 -5.04 10.40 23.87
C VAL A 313 -3.76 10.96 24.48
N THR A 314 -3.45 10.62 25.72
CA THR A 314 -2.23 11.05 26.40
C THR A 314 -0.98 10.53 25.69
N ALA A 315 -0.97 9.25 25.31
CA ALA A 315 0.16 8.63 24.61
C ALA A 315 0.44 9.33 23.27
N VAL A 316 -0.60 9.55 22.46
CA VAL A 316 -0.48 10.23 21.17
C VAL A 316 0.03 11.66 21.34
N TYR A 317 -0.54 12.40 22.29
CA TYR A 317 -0.13 13.78 22.56
C TYR A 317 1.33 13.86 23.00
N ASP A 318 1.74 13.06 23.96
CA ASP A 318 3.12 13.09 24.48
C ASP A 318 4.15 12.73 23.40
N VAL A 319 3.85 11.73 22.59
CA VAL A 319 4.71 11.33 21.46
C VAL A 319 4.74 12.40 20.38
N ALA A 320 3.59 12.98 20.04
CA ALA A 320 3.49 14.02 19.02
C ALA A 320 4.29 15.27 19.38
N CYS A 321 4.33 15.65 20.66
CA CYS A 321 5.13 16.78 21.12
C CYS A 321 6.63 16.63 20.80
N VAL A 322 7.15 15.41 20.88
CA VAL A 322 8.54 15.11 20.53
C VAL A 322 8.70 14.97 19.02
N ALA A 323 7.87 14.15 18.39
CA ALA A 323 7.98 13.84 16.97
C ALA A 323 7.89 15.09 16.08
N LYS A 324 7.03 16.04 16.44
CA LYS A 324 6.86 17.31 15.74
C LYS A 324 8.16 18.11 15.63
N LYS A 325 9.01 18.06 16.65
CA LYS A 325 10.31 18.78 16.66
C LYS A 325 11.25 18.26 15.56
N TYR A 326 11.10 17.00 15.19
CA TYR A 326 11.92 16.34 14.18
C TYR A 326 11.22 16.21 12.83
N GLY A 327 9.97 16.69 12.70
CA GLY A 327 9.18 16.52 11.49
C GLY A 327 8.80 15.06 11.20
N ILE A 328 8.72 14.23 12.23
CA ILE A 328 8.41 12.80 12.12
C ILE A 328 6.92 12.57 12.34
N PRO A 329 6.23 11.89 11.40
CA PRO A 329 4.82 11.56 11.56
C PRO A 329 4.54 10.59 12.71
N VAL A 330 3.35 10.71 13.28
CA VAL A 330 2.85 9.88 14.38
C VAL A 330 1.63 9.11 13.90
N ILE A 331 1.60 7.81 14.17
CA ILE A 331 0.49 6.92 13.84
C ILE A 331 -0.16 6.48 15.15
N ALA A 332 -1.46 6.74 15.28
CA ALA A 332 -2.25 6.27 16.42
C ALA A 332 -2.80 4.87 16.11
N ASP A 333 -2.36 3.88 16.89
CA ASP A 333 -2.70 2.48 16.70
C ASP A 333 -3.49 1.93 17.89
N GLY A 334 -4.73 1.55 17.64
CA GLY A 334 -5.60 0.91 18.63
C GLY A 334 -6.57 1.85 19.34
N GLY A 335 -7.64 1.27 19.84
CA GLY A 335 -8.65 1.98 20.62
C GLY A 335 -9.68 2.77 19.79
N ILE A 336 -9.59 2.76 18.49
CA ILE A 336 -10.55 3.43 17.59
C ILE A 336 -11.77 2.55 17.42
N LYS A 337 -12.91 2.98 17.97
CA LYS A 337 -14.21 2.29 17.91
C LYS A 337 -15.21 3.00 17.00
N TYR A 338 -15.12 4.32 16.90
CA TYR A 338 -16.04 5.19 16.18
C TYR A 338 -15.27 6.16 15.30
N SER A 339 -15.92 6.69 14.27
CA SER A 339 -15.32 7.71 13.39
C SER A 339 -14.86 8.95 14.17
N GLY A 340 -15.58 9.33 15.23
CA GLY A 340 -15.18 10.42 16.12
C GLY A 340 -13.83 10.21 16.82
N ASP A 341 -13.48 8.97 17.10
CA ASP A 341 -12.19 8.63 17.71
C ASP A 341 -11.02 8.95 16.77
N ILE A 342 -11.22 8.80 15.47
CA ILE A 342 -10.23 9.18 14.44
C ILE A 342 -9.92 10.67 14.57
N VAL A 343 -10.94 11.50 14.63
CA VAL A 343 -10.78 12.96 14.76
C VAL A 343 -10.08 13.32 16.06
N LYS A 344 -10.44 12.66 17.16
CA LYS A 344 -9.78 12.87 18.48
C LYS A 344 -8.29 12.52 18.43
N ALA A 345 -7.93 11.42 17.76
CA ALA A 345 -6.53 11.02 17.58
C ALA A 345 -5.75 12.05 16.76
N LEU A 346 -6.33 12.53 15.66
CA LEU A 346 -5.71 13.57 14.82
C LEU A 346 -5.56 14.89 15.60
N ALA A 347 -6.58 15.27 16.36
CA ALA A 347 -6.51 16.47 17.21
C ALA A 347 -5.44 16.37 18.31
N ALA A 348 -5.19 15.16 18.82
CA ALA A 348 -4.13 14.91 19.80
C ALA A 348 -2.72 14.98 19.20
N GLY A 349 -2.60 14.99 17.86
CA GLY A 349 -1.32 15.13 17.17
C GLY A 349 -0.94 13.99 16.24
N ALA A 350 -1.78 12.96 16.07
CA ALA A 350 -1.51 11.91 15.10
C ALA A 350 -1.67 12.43 13.66
N ASN A 351 -0.83 11.94 12.77
CA ASN A 351 -0.92 12.21 11.35
C ASN A 351 -1.76 11.17 10.62
N VAL A 352 -1.77 9.94 11.13
CA VAL A 352 -2.46 8.79 10.55
C VAL A 352 -3.00 7.94 11.69
N VAL A 353 -4.13 7.26 11.47
CA VAL A 353 -4.66 6.26 12.40
C VAL A 353 -4.59 4.87 11.79
N MET A 354 -4.29 3.86 12.61
CA MET A 354 -4.32 2.46 12.20
C MET A 354 -5.61 1.83 12.69
N LEU A 355 -6.36 1.20 11.79
CA LEU A 355 -7.63 0.54 12.07
C LEU A 355 -7.48 -0.98 11.96
N GLY A 356 -7.97 -1.68 12.97
CA GLY A 356 -8.02 -3.15 13.01
C GLY A 356 -9.44 -3.66 13.13
N SER A 357 -10.03 -3.59 14.33
CA SER A 357 -11.36 -4.17 14.62
C SER A 357 -12.49 -3.65 13.74
N LEU A 358 -12.46 -2.37 13.37
CA LEU A 358 -13.48 -1.77 12.49
C LEU A 358 -13.50 -2.38 11.09
N LEU A 359 -12.39 -2.95 10.64
CA LEU A 359 -12.23 -3.48 9.28
C LEU A 359 -12.20 -5.00 9.20
N ALA A 360 -12.09 -5.70 10.34
CA ALA A 360 -11.99 -7.16 10.37
C ALA A 360 -13.23 -7.88 9.83
N GLY A 361 -14.40 -7.23 9.85
CA GLY A 361 -15.65 -7.78 9.32
C GLY A 361 -15.91 -7.45 7.85
N CYS A 362 -15.06 -6.65 7.20
CA CYS A 362 -15.22 -6.30 5.79
C CYS A 362 -15.01 -7.52 4.88
N GLU A 363 -15.67 -7.50 3.69
CA GLU A 363 -15.49 -8.56 2.69
C GLU A 363 -14.03 -8.70 2.25
N GLU A 364 -13.32 -7.60 2.18
CA GLU A 364 -11.92 -7.53 1.74
C GLU A 364 -10.93 -8.03 2.79
N ALA A 365 -11.36 -8.19 4.06
CA ALA A 365 -10.52 -8.76 5.11
C ALA A 365 -10.35 -10.27 4.90
N PRO A 366 -9.17 -10.84 5.27
CA PRO A 366 -8.95 -12.28 5.19
C PRO A 366 -9.90 -13.07 6.09
N GLY A 367 -10.07 -14.34 5.78
CA GLY A 367 -10.90 -15.27 6.54
C GLY A 367 -12.24 -15.53 5.88
N GLU A 368 -12.85 -16.64 6.30
CA GLU A 368 -14.15 -17.06 5.80
C GLU A 368 -15.27 -16.37 6.58
N THR A 369 -16.36 -16.07 5.89
CA THR A 369 -17.57 -15.55 6.52
C THR A 369 -18.35 -16.69 7.13
N GLU A 370 -18.64 -16.61 8.45
CA GLU A 370 -19.47 -17.55 9.18
C GLU A 370 -20.85 -16.94 9.41
N ILE A 371 -21.90 -17.77 9.36
CA ILE A 371 -23.26 -17.35 9.63
C ILE A 371 -23.69 -17.87 11.00
N TYR A 372 -24.10 -16.97 11.88
CA TYR A 372 -24.61 -17.30 13.21
C TYR A 372 -25.88 -16.48 13.49
N GLN A 373 -26.98 -17.16 13.85
CA GLN A 373 -28.28 -16.54 14.09
C GLN A 373 -28.74 -15.59 12.97
N GLY A 374 -28.51 -15.97 11.71
CA GLY A 374 -28.88 -15.19 10.53
C GLY A 374 -28.00 -13.98 10.22
N ARG A 375 -26.91 -13.81 10.94
CA ARG A 375 -25.90 -12.73 10.71
C ARG A 375 -24.59 -13.31 10.22
N SER A 376 -23.90 -12.55 9.39
CA SER A 376 -22.57 -12.89 8.89
C SER A 376 -21.49 -12.36 9.82
N PHE A 377 -20.49 -13.21 10.12
CA PHE A 377 -19.38 -12.89 11.01
C PHE A 377 -18.06 -13.35 10.41
N LYS A 378 -16.98 -12.63 10.75
CA LYS A 378 -15.60 -13.05 10.54
C LYS A 378 -14.89 -13.09 11.88
N VAL A 379 -13.93 -14.01 12.01
CA VAL A 379 -13.10 -14.12 13.22
C VAL A 379 -12.09 -12.96 13.26
N TYR A 380 -11.95 -12.34 14.44
CA TYR A 380 -10.96 -11.32 14.73
C TYR A 380 -10.10 -11.77 15.92
N ARG A 381 -8.77 -11.71 15.77
CA ARG A 381 -7.83 -12.12 16.80
C ARG A 381 -6.56 -11.27 16.77
N GLY A 382 -5.82 -11.25 17.87
CA GLY A 382 -4.51 -10.60 17.96
C GLY A 382 -3.41 -11.42 17.31
N MET A 383 -2.30 -10.76 17.04
CA MET A 383 -1.10 -11.37 16.42
C MET A 383 -0.08 -11.86 17.48
N GLY A 384 -0.28 -11.50 18.74
CA GLY A 384 0.55 -11.92 19.85
C GLY A 384 0.21 -13.28 20.44
#